data_3104e9219554f82e4a59b7fd7a3e968d
#
_entry.id   3104e9219554f82e4a59b7fd7a3e968d
#
_cell.length_a   1.000
_cell.length_b   1.000
_cell.length_c   1.000
_cell.angle_alpha   90.00
_cell.angle_beta   90.00
_cell.angle_gamma   90.00
#
_symmetry.space_group_name_H-M   'P 1'
#
loop_
_entity.id
_entity.type
_entity.pdbx_description
1 polymer ?
#
loop_
_entity_poly.entity_id
_entity_poly.type
_entity_poly.pdbx_seq_one_letter_code
_entity_poly.pdbx_strand_id
1 'polypeptide(L)'
;MKTEILTLLRETDGYVSGQELCEKFGVSRTAVWKAINQLKEAGYEIEAVQNKGYRLVSVPDILSESELQSARKTRWIGGKIAFFDVVDSTNTRAKQLAEEGAPNGTYVIAERQDAGKGRRGRGFDSPAGQGIWMTLVLKPEIDPNHASMITLVTALAVSKAITDMTGRPAGIKWPNDIIMLSLIHISEPTRPEPI
;
A
#
# COMPACT_ATOMS: atom_id res chain seq x y z
N MET A 1 -7.03 -14.85 -10.04
CA MET A 1 -8.28 -14.58 -10.77
C MET A 1 -9.03 -13.33 -10.25
N LYS A 2 -9.46 -13.26 -8.98
CA LYS A 2 -10.17 -12.05 -8.43
C LYS A 2 -9.34 -10.77 -8.63
N THR A 3 -8.09 -10.78 -8.26
CA THR A 3 -7.14 -9.66 -8.40
C THR A 3 -6.93 -9.26 -9.86
N GLU A 4 -6.76 -10.22 -10.74
CA GLU A 4 -6.53 -10.00 -12.18
C GLU A 4 -7.76 -9.37 -12.86
N ILE A 5 -8.97 -9.81 -12.49
CA ILE A 5 -10.21 -9.19 -12.95
C ILE A 5 -10.29 -7.75 -12.44
N LEU A 6 -9.99 -7.51 -11.17
CA LEU A 6 -9.98 -6.16 -10.59
C LEU A 6 -8.97 -5.25 -11.30
N THR A 7 -7.76 -5.76 -11.57
CA THR A 7 -6.73 -5.01 -12.33
C THR A 7 -7.26 -4.61 -13.70
N LEU A 8 -7.85 -5.55 -14.44
CA LEU A 8 -8.39 -5.27 -15.77
C LEU A 8 -9.52 -4.24 -15.73
N LEU A 9 -10.45 -4.36 -14.77
CA LEU A 9 -11.54 -3.40 -14.61
C LEU A 9 -11.03 -2.00 -14.23
N ARG A 10 -9.91 -1.92 -13.51
CA ARG A 10 -9.26 -0.65 -13.11
C ARG A 10 -8.54 0.04 -14.28
N GLU A 11 -7.94 -0.76 -15.16
CA GLU A 11 -7.19 -0.28 -16.32
C GLU A 11 -8.06 0.08 -17.52
N THR A 12 -9.33 -0.36 -17.51
CA THR A 12 -10.24 -0.16 -18.64
C THR A 12 -11.19 1.00 -18.36
N ASP A 13 -11.12 2.02 -19.22
CA ASP A 13 -12.12 3.08 -19.25
C ASP A 13 -13.40 2.56 -19.90
N GLY A 14 -14.36 2.12 -19.08
CA GLY A 14 -15.66 1.64 -19.56
C GLY A 14 -16.01 0.22 -19.14
N TYR A 15 -16.74 -0.50 -19.99
CA TYR A 15 -17.23 -1.84 -19.70
C TYR A 15 -16.32 -2.90 -20.30
N VAL A 16 -16.01 -3.93 -19.53
CA VAL A 16 -15.36 -5.16 -19.97
C VAL A 16 -16.41 -6.24 -20.11
N SER A 17 -16.55 -6.83 -21.28
CA SER A 17 -17.56 -7.86 -21.50
C SER A 17 -17.25 -9.15 -20.72
N GLY A 18 -18.31 -9.85 -20.28
CA GLY A 18 -18.14 -11.14 -19.64
C GLY A 18 -17.45 -12.18 -20.54
N GLN A 19 -17.61 -12.09 -21.84
CA GLN A 19 -16.95 -12.94 -22.81
C GLN A 19 -15.44 -12.66 -22.85
N GLU A 20 -15.04 -11.41 -22.91
CA GLU A 20 -13.64 -10.98 -22.87
C GLU A 20 -12.92 -11.44 -21.60
N LEU A 21 -13.59 -11.35 -20.43
CA LEU A 21 -13.07 -11.89 -19.19
C LEU A 21 -12.86 -13.42 -19.25
N CYS A 22 -13.82 -14.13 -19.82
CA CYS A 22 -13.71 -15.59 -20.00
C CYS A 22 -12.51 -15.95 -20.90
N GLU A 23 -12.37 -15.28 -22.02
CA GLU A 23 -11.31 -15.54 -23.01
C GLU A 23 -9.93 -15.17 -22.44
N LYS A 24 -9.80 -13.99 -21.84
CA LYS A 24 -8.53 -13.49 -21.30
C LYS A 24 -7.98 -14.36 -20.17
N PHE A 25 -8.87 -14.87 -19.31
CA PHE A 25 -8.45 -15.65 -18.12
C PHE A 25 -8.67 -17.15 -18.28
N GLY A 26 -9.19 -17.62 -19.39
CA GLY A 26 -9.42 -19.05 -19.64
C GLY A 26 -10.43 -19.67 -18.68
N VAL A 27 -11.46 -18.92 -18.27
CA VAL A 27 -12.43 -19.34 -17.24
C VAL A 27 -13.87 -19.30 -17.73
N SER A 28 -14.75 -20.03 -17.04
CA SER A 28 -16.19 -20.05 -17.37
C SER A 28 -16.89 -18.74 -16.93
N ARG A 29 -18.03 -18.44 -17.56
CA ARG A 29 -18.90 -17.32 -17.18
C ARG A 29 -19.33 -17.37 -15.72
N THR A 30 -19.58 -18.55 -15.20
CA THR A 30 -19.92 -18.76 -13.79
C THR A 30 -18.77 -18.36 -12.86
N ALA A 31 -17.52 -18.68 -13.24
CA ALA A 31 -16.33 -18.30 -12.46
C ALA A 31 -16.12 -16.78 -12.47
N VAL A 32 -16.32 -16.11 -13.61
CA VAL A 32 -16.29 -14.64 -13.70
C VAL A 32 -17.36 -14.04 -12.81
N TRP A 33 -18.61 -14.50 -12.92
CA TRP A 33 -19.72 -14.01 -12.10
C TRP A 33 -19.45 -14.16 -10.61
N LYS A 34 -18.93 -15.33 -10.17
CA LYS A 34 -18.55 -15.59 -8.79
C LYS A 34 -17.45 -14.62 -8.30
N ALA A 35 -16.43 -14.37 -9.12
CA ALA A 35 -15.37 -13.43 -8.78
C ALA A 35 -15.88 -11.97 -8.66
N ILE A 36 -16.77 -11.55 -9.57
CA ILE A 36 -17.41 -10.23 -9.52
C ILE A 36 -18.27 -10.09 -8.24
N ASN A 37 -19.04 -11.11 -7.87
CA ASN A 37 -19.83 -11.06 -6.64
C ASN A 37 -18.95 -10.99 -5.39
N GLN A 38 -17.87 -11.76 -5.34
CA GLN A 38 -16.90 -11.66 -4.25
C GLN A 38 -16.26 -10.27 -4.14
N LEU A 39 -16.02 -9.58 -5.25
CA LEU A 39 -15.55 -8.20 -5.23
C LEU A 39 -16.64 -7.26 -4.69
N LYS A 40 -17.89 -7.42 -5.12
CA LYS A 40 -19.02 -6.64 -4.60
C LYS A 40 -19.22 -6.86 -3.09
N GLU A 41 -19.14 -8.10 -2.61
CA GLU A 41 -19.18 -8.44 -1.19
C GLU A 41 -18.02 -7.82 -0.39
N ALA A 42 -16.86 -7.64 -1.03
CA ALA A 42 -15.71 -6.93 -0.46
C ALA A 42 -15.83 -5.40 -0.54
N GLY A 43 -16.98 -4.86 -0.96
CA GLY A 43 -17.26 -3.42 -0.97
C GLY A 43 -16.94 -2.68 -2.28
N TYR A 44 -16.48 -3.38 -3.34
CA TYR A 44 -16.29 -2.73 -4.64
C TYR A 44 -17.63 -2.46 -5.32
N GLU A 45 -17.83 -1.25 -5.79
CA GLU A 45 -18.97 -0.92 -6.61
C GLU A 45 -18.70 -1.29 -8.07
N ILE A 46 -19.28 -2.39 -8.51
CA ILE A 46 -19.16 -2.88 -9.88
C ILE A 46 -20.53 -2.85 -10.52
N GLU A 47 -20.67 -2.02 -11.54
CA GLU A 47 -21.86 -1.98 -12.38
C GLU A 47 -21.85 -3.15 -13.36
N ALA A 48 -23.01 -3.81 -13.51
CA ALA A 48 -23.20 -4.88 -14.49
C ALA A 48 -24.36 -4.50 -15.41
N VAL A 49 -24.09 -4.33 -16.69
CA VAL A 49 -25.09 -3.97 -17.71
C VAL A 49 -25.21 -5.09 -18.71
N GLN A 50 -26.45 -5.52 -18.95
CA GLN A 50 -26.73 -6.57 -19.93
C GLN A 50 -26.18 -6.18 -21.31
N ASN A 51 -25.51 -7.12 -21.97
CA ASN A 51 -24.85 -6.96 -23.28
C ASN A 51 -23.66 -5.98 -23.34
N LYS A 52 -23.34 -5.27 -22.24
CA LYS A 52 -22.14 -4.42 -22.15
C LYS A 52 -21.03 -5.05 -21.29
N GLY A 53 -21.41 -5.67 -20.17
CA GLY A 53 -20.45 -6.29 -19.26
C GLY A 53 -20.34 -5.59 -17.90
N TYR A 54 -19.14 -5.50 -17.37
CA TYR A 54 -18.83 -5.02 -16.02
C TYR A 54 -17.95 -3.78 -16.08
N ARG A 55 -18.23 -2.81 -15.20
CA ARG A 55 -17.42 -1.59 -15.02
C ARG A 55 -17.19 -1.35 -13.53
N LEU A 56 -15.97 -1.03 -13.16
CA LEU A 56 -15.64 -0.57 -11.81
C LEU A 56 -16.08 0.89 -11.66
N VAL A 57 -16.95 1.16 -10.69
CA VAL A 57 -17.49 2.51 -10.40
C VAL A 57 -16.71 3.15 -9.26
N SER A 58 -16.58 2.43 -8.15
CA SER A 58 -15.80 2.90 -7.00
C SER A 58 -15.07 1.74 -6.30
N VAL A 59 -14.04 2.09 -5.56
CA VAL A 59 -13.26 1.17 -4.74
C VAL A 59 -13.48 1.48 -3.26
N PRO A 60 -13.57 0.47 -2.38
CA PRO A 60 -13.67 0.70 -0.95
C PRO A 60 -12.35 1.25 -0.42
N ASP A 61 -12.41 2.05 0.65
CA ASP A 61 -11.22 2.51 1.38
C ASP A 61 -10.77 1.42 2.36
N ILE A 62 -10.20 0.35 1.80
CA ILE A 62 -9.67 -0.79 2.55
C ILE A 62 -8.28 -1.15 2.09
N LEU A 63 -7.45 -1.62 3.02
CA LEU A 63 -6.22 -2.31 2.70
C LEU A 63 -6.52 -3.80 2.52
N SER A 64 -6.20 -4.34 1.36
CA SER A 64 -6.24 -5.78 1.09
C SER A 64 -5.16 -6.16 0.09
N GLU A 65 -4.75 -7.43 0.10
CA GLU A 65 -3.76 -7.92 -0.86
C GLU A 65 -4.23 -7.69 -2.30
N SER A 66 -5.51 -7.94 -2.59
CA SER A 66 -6.07 -7.76 -3.93
C SER A 66 -6.09 -6.29 -4.37
N GLU A 67 -6.38 -5.37 -3.45
CA GLU A 67 -6.36 -3.93 -3.71
C GLU A 67 -4.94 -3.47 -4.02
N LEU A 68 -3.99 -3.80 -3.16
CA LEU A 68 -2.58 -3.43 -3.31
C LEU A 68 -1.97 -4.00 -4.60
N GLN A 69 -2.25 -5.27 -4.92
CA GLN A 69 -1.76 -5.89 -6.16
C GLN A 69 -2.38 -5.25 -7.40
N SER A 70 -3.69 -4.96 -7.38
CA SER A 70 -4.38 -4.36 -8.53
C SER A 70 -3.95 -2.90 -8.79
N ALA A 71 -3.57 -2.16 -7.75
CA ALA A 71 -3.11 -0.78 -7.84
C ALA A 71 -1.61 -0.65 -8.17
N ARG A 72 -0.85 -1.75 -8.08
CA ARG A 72 0.60 -1.74 -8.24
C ARG A 72 1.03 -1.40 -9.67
N LYS A 73 1.87 -0.37 -9.81
CA LYS A 73 2.49 0.04 -11.09
C LYS A 73 4.01 -0.14 -11.12
N THR A 74 4.58 -0.64 -10.03
CA THR A 74 6.03 -0.82 -9.89
C THR A 74 6.52 -2.09 -10.58
N ARG A 75 7.80 -2.12 -11.01
CA ARG A 75 8.39 -3.29 -11.69
C ARG A 75 8.70 -4.43 -10.72
N TRP A 76 9.32 -4.15 -9.57
CA TRP A 76 9.81 -5.16 -8.63
C TRP A 76 9.32 -4.94 -7.19
N ILE A 77 9.18 -3.69 -6.74
CA ILE A 77 8.63 -3.39 -5.41
C ILE A 77 7.18 -3.84 -5.35
N GLY A 78 6.82 -4.55 -4.28
CA GLY A 78 5.47 -5.09 -4.11
C GLY A 78 5.13 -6.25 -5.04
N GLY A 79 6.11 -6.87 -5.71
CA GLY A 79 5.90 -8.11 -6.47
C GLY A 79 5.38 -9.25 -5.60
N LYS A 80 5.84 -9.29 -4.33
CA LYS A 80 5.26 -10.11 -3.26
C LYS A 80 4.72 -9.18 -2.18
N ILE A 81 3.45 -9.35 -1.84
CA ILE A 81 2.77 -8.65 -0.74
C ILE A 81 2.34 -9.69 0.28
N ALA A 82 2.66 -9.45 1.55
CA ALA A 82 2.16 -10.20 2.69
C ALA A 82 1.26 -9.27 3.51
N PHE A 83 -0.04 -9.45 3.37
CA PHE A 83 -1.06 -8.69 4.06
C PHE A 83 -1.55 -9.45 5.30
N PHE A 84 -1.76 -8.73 6.40
CA PHE A 84 -2.27 -9.25 7.66
C PHE A 84 -3.36 -8.31 8.20
N ASP A 85 -4.48 -8.87 8.65
CA ASP A 85 -5.48 -8.09 9.39
C ASP A 85 -4.90 -7.60 10.72
N VAL A 86 -4.17 -8.48 11.41
CA VAL A 86 -3.50 -8.19 12.68
C VAL A 86 -2.14 -8.89 12.71
N VAL A 87 -1.13 -8.20 13.19
CA VAL A 87 0.23 -8.72 13.40
C VAL A 87 0.84 -8.11 14.65
N ASP A 88 1.84 -8.75 15.23
CA ASP A 88 2.62 -8.15 16.31
C ASP A 88 3.35 -6.88 15.82
N SER A 89 4.13 -7.03 14.75
CA SER A 89 4.81 -5.93 14.09
C SER A 89 5.16 -6.30 12.65
N THR A 90 4.88 -5.42 11.71
CA THR A 90 5.29 -5.60 10.30
C THR A 90 6.81 -5.74 10.19
N ASN A 91 7.59 -5.07 11.05
CA ASN A 91 9.04 -5.21 11.11
C ASN A 91 9.49 -6.61 11.55
N THR A 92 8.87 -7.17 12.58
CA THR A 92 9.15 -8.53 13.05
C THR A 92 8.83 -9.53 11.94
N ARG A 93 7.66 -9.40 11.34
CA ARG A 93 7.22 -10.30 10.28
C ARG A 93 8.08 -10.18 9.02
N ALA A 94 8.48 -8.97 8.66
CA ALA A 94 9.37 -8.74 7.52
C ALA A 94 10.76 -9.40 7.71
N LYS A 95 11.32 -9.35 8.93
CA LYS A 95 12.57 -10.04 9.26
C LYS A 95 12.44 -11.56 9.10
N GLN A 96 11.39 -12.16 9.64
CA GLN A 96 11.09 -13.58 9.46
C GLN A 96 11.01 -13.95 7.96
N LEU A 97 10.23 -13.22 7.19
CA LEU A 97 10.09 -13.48 5.75
C LEU A 97 11.42 -13.30 4.99
N ALA A 98 12.25 -12.35 5.42
CA ALA A 98 13.58 -12.16 4.83
C ALA A 98 14.51 -13.34 5.10
N GLU A 99 14.48 -13.91 6.32
CA GLU A 99 15.20 -15.12 6.72
C GLU A 99 14.69 -16.36 5.97
N GLU A 100 13.39 -16.44 5.72
CA GLU A 100 12.75 -17.47 4.89
C GLU A 100 13.03 -17.31 3.37
N GLY A 101 13.81 -16.30 2.98
CA GLY A 101 14.21 -16.09 1.59
C GLY A 101 13.27 -15.20 0.77
N ALA A 102 12.42 -14.40 1.40
CA ALA A 102 11.55 -13.48 0.67
C ALA A 102 12.33 -12.62 -0.34
N PRO A 103 11.80 -12.40 -1.54
CA PRO A 103 12.46 -11.63 -2.58
C PRO A 103 12.66 -10.16 -2.19
N ASN A 104 13.67 -9.52 -2.81
CA ASN A 104 13.87 -8.08 -2.69
C ASN A 104 12.61 -7.34 -3.15
N GLY A 105 12.18 -6.31 -2.39
CA GLY A 105 10.95 -5.58 -2.69
C GLY A 105 9.68 -6.21 -2.13
N THR A 106 9.77 -7.23 -1.25
CA THR A 106 8.59 -7.77 -0.57
C THR A 106 8.01 -6.73 0.38
N TYR A 107 6.69 -6.45 0.25
CA TYR A 107 5.93 -5.65 1.19
C TYR A 107 5.28 -6.51 2.26
N VAL A 108 5.42 -6.08 3.50
CA VAL A 108 4.65 -6.59 4.64
C VAL A 108 3.76 -5.47 5.13
N ILE A 109 2.46 -5.67 5.09
CA ILE A 109 1.45 -4.65 5.39
C ILE A 109 0.46 -5.25 6.38
N ALA A 110 0.01 -4.45 7.33
CA ALA A 110 -1.00 -4.84 8.30
C ALA A 110 -2.04 -3.74 8.47
N GLU A 111 -3.27 -4.16 8.74
CA GLU A 111 -4.35 -3.25 9.14
C GLU A 111 -4.14 -2.74 10.57
N ARG A 112 -3.61 -3.63 11.46
CA ARG A 112 -3.29 -3.31 12.85
C ARG A 112 -2.01 -3.99 13.31
N GLN A 113 -1.26 -3.31 14.19
CA GLN A 113 -0.14 -3.91 14.90
C GLN A 113 -0.42 -3.90 16.42
N ASP A 114 -0.30 -5.07 17.07
CA ASP A 114 -0.49 -5.19 18.51
C ASP A 114 0.79 -4.84 19.32
N ALA A 115 1.96 -4.88 18.67
CA ALA A 115 3.25 -4.54 19.27
C ALA A 115 4.11 -3.74 18.28
N GLY A 116 3.55 -2.68 17.70
CA GLY A 116 4.25 -1.78 16.78
C GLY A 116 5.55 -1.25 17.39
N LYS A 117 6.61 -1.18 16.59
CA LYS A 117 7.96 -0.82 17.07
C LYS A 117 8.42 0.50 16.46
N GLY A 118 8.56 1.50 17.31
CA GLY A 118 9.23 2.75 16.99
C GLY A 118 10.76 2.64 17.14
N ARG A 119 11.45 3.75 16.90
CA ARG A 119 12.91 3.84 17.08
C ARG A 119 13.29 3.67 18.55
N ARG A 120 14.47 3.09 18.80
CA ARG A 120 15.05 2.87 20.14
C ARG A 120 14.15 2.03 21.06
N GLY A 121 13.40 1.07 20.47
CA GLY A 121 12.56 0.16 21.25
C GLY A 121 11.29 0.76 21.85
N ARG A 122 10.92 1.99 21.48
CA ARG A 122 9.65 2.58 21.89
C ARG A 122 8.48 1.86 21.25
N GLY A 123 7.38 1.70 21.98
CA GLY A 123 6.13 1.24 21.41
C GLY A 123 5.60 2.25 20.39
N PHE A 124 4.90 1.76 19.39
CA PHE A 124 4.24 2.57 18.38
C PHE A 124 2.80 2.10 18.24
N ASP A 125 1.86 2.95 18.64
CA ASP A 125 0.43 2.64 18.53
C ASP A 125 0.01 2.58 17.06
N SER A 126 -0.65 1.51 16.69
CA SER A 126 -0.93 1.19 15.29
C SER A 126 -2.33 0.60 15.12
N PRO A 127 -3.38 1.36 15.45
CA PRO A 127 -4.76 0.90 15.34
C PRO A 127 -5.20 0.74 13.88
N ALA A 128 -6.21 -0.10 13.65
CA ALA A 128 -6.83 -0.26 12.35
C ALA A 128 -7.46 1.04 11.84
N GLY A 129 -7.43 1.25 10.52
CA GLY A 129 -8.09 2.38 9.85
C GLY A 129 -7.46 3.75 10.08
N GLN A 130 -6.32 3.86 10.80
CA GLN A 130 -5.72 5.15 11.13
C GLN A 130 -4.35 5.39 10.48
N GLY A 131 -3.85 4.43 9.73
CA GLY A 131 -2.56 4.56 9.09
C GLY A 131 -2.22 3.40 8.17
N ILE A 132 -1.11 3.53 7.48
CA ILE A 132 -0.54 2.48 6.62
C ILE A 132 0.64 1.87 7.36
N TRP A 133 0.42 0.72 8.00
CA TRP A 133 1.44 0.00 8.75
C TRP A 133 2.17 -0.96 7.82
N MET A 134 3.35 -0.57 7.35
CA MET A 134 4.07 -1.37 6.37
C MET A 134 5.57 -1.44 6.62
N THR A 135 6.18 -2.51 6.14
CA THR A 135 7.64 -2.69 6.08
C THR A 135 8.02 -3.22 4.70
N LEU A 136 9.02 -2.62 4.09
CA LEU A 136 9.60 -3.05 2.83
C LEU A 136 10.88 -3.84 3.10
N VAL A 137 10.95 -5.07 2.59
CA VAL A 137 12.19 -5.87 2.62
C VAL A 137 13.09 -5.43 1.47
N LEU A 138 14.25 -4.87 1.82
CA LEU A 138 15.27 -4.47 0.85
C LEU A 138 16.52 -5.32 0.99
N LYS A 139 17.11 -5.70 -0.13
CA LYS A 139 18.40 -6.40 -0.23
C LYS A 139 19.32 -5.58 -1.15
N PRO A 140 19.74 -4.38 -0.72
CA PRO A 140 20.56 -3.51 -1.57
C PRO A 140 22.02 -4.02 -1.61
N GLU A 141 22.63 -3.91 -2.77
CA GLU A 141 24.06 -4.15 -2.96
C GLU A 141 24.86 -2.85 -2.71
N ILE A 142 24.86 -2.38 -1.45
CA ILE A 142 25.58 -1.17 -1.02
C ILE A 142 26.47 -1.46 0.16
N ASP A 143 27.53 -0.67 0.33
CA ASP A 143 28.37 -0.73 1.51
C ASP A 143 27.52 -0.45 2.78
N PRO A 144 27.62 -1.29 3.83
CA PRO A 144 26.90 -1.10 5.09
C PRO A 144 27.07 0.29 5.72
N ASN A 145 28.22 0.95 5.52
CA ASN A 145 28.45 2.32 5.97
C ASN A 145 27.50 3.34 5.33
N HIS A 146 26.95 3.04 4.18
CA HIS A 146 25.97 3.87 3.48
C HIS A 146 24.50 3.49 3.77
N ALA A 147 24.24 2.50 4.61
CA ALA A 147 22.87 2.03 4.92
C ALA A 147 21.97 3.13 5.50
N SER A 148 22.52 4.11 6.20
CA SER A 148 21.77 5.27 6.71
C SER A 148 21.16 6.13 5.61
N MET A 149 21.73 6.13 4.39
CA MET A 149 21.18 6.85 3.24
C MET A 149 19.83 6.30 2.81
N ILE A 150 19.55 5.02 3.06
CA ILE A 150 18.23 4.40 2.76
C ILE A 150 17.12 5.17 3.49
N THR A 151 17.36 5.63 4.71
CA THR A 151 16.38 6.42 5.47
C THR A 151 16.02 7.71 4.72
N LEU A 152 17.00 8.41 4.17
CA LEU A 152 16.79 9.66 3.42
C LEU A 152 16.07 9.41 2.10
N VAL A 153 16.47 8.37 1.38
CA VAL A 153 15.80 7.96 0.13
C VAL A 153 14.34 7.58 0.39
N THR A 154 14.08 6.85 1.48
CA THR A 154 12.73 6.47 1.89
C THR A 154 11.91 7.72 2.25
N ALA A 155 12.49 8.64 3.03
CA ALA A 155 11.81 9.89 3.38
C ALA A 155 11.44 10.71 2.13
N LEU A 156 12.36 10.81 1.17
CA LEU A 156 12.10 11.51 -0.11
C LEU A 156 10.99 10.81 -0.91
N ALA A 157 11.02 9.48 -1.01
CA ALA A 157 10.01 8.72 -1.73
C ALA A 157 8.61 8.89 -1.12
N VAL A 158 8.51 8.83 0.22
CA VAL A 158 7.23 9.01 0.95
C VAL A 158 6.74 10.45 0.83
N SER A 159 7.63 11.45 1.00
CA SER A 159 7.29 12.87 0.83
C SER A 159 6.72 13.13 -0.56
N LYS A 160 7.40 12.61 -1.60
CA LYS A 160 6.93 12.74 -2.98
C LYS A 160 5.58 12.05 -3.19
N ALA A 161 5.40 10.83 -2.72
CA ALA A 161 4.14 10.10 -2.86
C ALA A 161 2.97 10.84 -2.20
N ILE A 162 3.16 11.38 -0.99
CA ILE A 162 2.14 12.18 -0.31
C ILE A 162 1.81 13.44 -1.13
N THR A 163 2.83 14.14 -1.61
CA THR A 163 2.64 15.36 -2.42
C THR A 163 1.87 15.05 -3.71
N ASP A 164 2.27 13.99 -4.42
CA ASP A 164 1.63 13.59 -5.68
C ASP A 164 0.15 13.18 -5.47
N MET A 165 -0.17 12.52 -4.34
CA MET A 165 -1.53 12.05 -4.05
C MET A 165 -2.44 13.14 -3.49
N THR A 166 -1.91 14.05 -2.68
CA THR A 166 -2.74 15.04 -1.96
C THR A 166 -2.72 16.43 -2.59
N GLY A 167 -1.80 16.68 -3.52
CA GLY A 167 -1.53 18.02 -4.06
C GLY A 167 -0.93 18.99 -3.03
N ARG A 168 -0.59 18.53 -1.82
CA ARG A 168 -0.02 19.34 -0.73
C ARG A 168 1.46 19.01 -0.54
N PRO A 169 2.33 20.01 -0.37
CA PRO A 169 3.74 19.76 -0.14
C PRO A 169 3.95 19.05 1.20
N ALA A 170 4.69 17.96 1.17
CA ALA A 170 5.13 17.23 2.34
C ALA A 170 6.62 17.50 2.56
N GLY A 171 6.97 18.02 3.73
CA GLY A 171 8.35 18.29 4.14
C GLY A 171 8.99 17.10 4.85
N ILE A 172 10.33 17.09 4.89
CA ILE A 172 11.09 16.09 5.64
C ILE A 172 11.67 16.76 6.89
N LYS A 173 11.22 16.32 8.07
CA LYS A 173 11.88 16.65 9.33
C LYS A 173 12.95 15.60 9.60
N TRP A 174 14.15 16.00 9.35
CA TRP A 174 15.30 15.11 9.40
C TRP A 174 15.41 14.38 10.76
N PRO A 175 15.80 13.09 10.80
CA PRO A 175 16.16 12.26 9.64
C PRO A 175 15.01 11.38 9.10
N ASN A 176 13.86 11.25 9.77
CA ASN A 176 12.90 10.16 9.52
C ASN A 176 11.43 10.54 9.64
N ASP A 177 11.11 11.79 9.85
CA ASP A 177 9.73 12.22 9.99
C ASP A 177 9.28 12.96 8.73
N ILE A 178 8.06 12.69 8.29
CA ILE A 178 7.41 13.46 7.23
C ILE A 178 6.39 14.36 7.89
N ILE A 179 6.41 15.65 7.52
CA ILE A 179 5.50 16.64 8.03
C ILE A 179 4.70 17.27 6.89
N MET A 180 3.41 17.42 7.10
CA MET A 180 2.57 18.26 6.26
C MET A 180 2.32 19.56 7.04
N LEU A 181 2.95 20.65 6.59
CA LEU A 181 2.75 21.95 7.19
C LEU A 181 1.39 22.49 6.73
N SER A 182 0.43 22.59 7.65
CA SER A 182 -0.72 23.45 7.44
C SER A 182 -0.28 24.89 7.75
N LEU A 183 -0.82 25.87 7.02
CA LEU A 183 -0.57 27.30 7.24
C LEU A 183 -0.89 27.79 8.68
N ILE A 184 -1.53 26.94 9.50
CA ILE A 184 -1.93 27.22 10.89
C ILE A 184 -0.75 27.00 11.86
N HIS A 185 0.33 26.31 11.47
CA HIS A 185 1.47 26.01 12.34
C HIS A 185 2.72 26.85 12.08
N ILE A 186 2.59 28.00 11.39
CA ILE A 186 3.73 28.89 11.10
C ILE A 186 4.14 29.76 12.31
N SER A 187 3.48 29.63 13.44
CA SER A 187 3.81 30.43 14.63
C SER A 187 4.12 29.59 15.86
N GLU A 188 5.19 28.80 15.85
CA GLU A 188 5.86 28.52 17.11
C GLU A 188 6.86 29.67 17.37
N PRO A 189 6.73 30.39 18.47
CA PRO A 189 7.75 31.36 18.87
C PRO A 189 9.05 30.59 19.11
N THR A 190 10.10 30.99 18.42
CA THR A 190 11.46 30.57 18.71
C THR A 190 11.69 30.70 20.21
N ARG A 191 11.88 29.57 20.92
CA ARG A 191 12.27 29.57 22.33
C ARG A 191 13.61 30.31 22.41
N PRO A 192 13.72 31.40 23.19
CA PRO A 192 15.00 32.06 23.41
C PRO A 192 15.98 31.02 23.96
N GLU A 193 17.17 30.93 23.40
CA GLU A 193 18.27 30.18 23.99
C GLU A 193 18.60 30.88 25.34
N PRO A 194 18.71 30.17 26.46
CA PRO A 194 19.18 30.77 27.71
C PRO A 194 20.65 31.17 27.53
N ILE A 195 20.92 32.45 27.83
CA ILE A 195 22.26 33.02 27.92
C ILE A 195 23.01 32.38 29.09
#